data_e7cab882f2f785a901fe718502c25187
#
_entry.id   e7cab882f2f785a901fe718502c25187
#
_cell.length_a   1.000
_cell.length_b   1.000
_cell.length_c   1.000
_cell.angle_alpha   90.00
_cell.angle_beta   90.00
_cell.angle_gamma   90.00
#
_symmetry.space_group_name_H-M   'P 1'
#
loop_
_entity.id
_entity.type
_entity.pdbx_description
1 polymer ?
#
loop_
_entity_poly.entity_id
_entity_poly.type
_entity_poly.pdbx_seq_one_letter_code
_entity_poly.pdbx_strand_id
1 'polypeptide(L)'
;MGGFDLFGCLWLFFVYSFLGWIAETCFCVLKYRKFMNRGMLNSPLCIVYGIAAVIITIGFPELFDEVPILFLGCAGVSTLLEWFTAKILEKLDHKKWWDYSSKRWNLDGYICLQYSIVWGILGVLSVKFVTPVLMKFYHMVPSFMMQITLWALLGVLIVDILGSTYIIRGSVKRNDTIQKIDHELYSRKKRFGRWLEKHILMRVEKAYPAINEGERLEKEKTTVFAEGCSFYKLVLLFFIGAFAGDLIETVFCRITMGYWMSRSSVVWGPFSIVWGFAMVVATSLLYNYRNRSSSFIFAMGTVLGGVYEYLCSVFTEIVFGKIFWDYSGFMFNIGGRINLLFCFFWGIAGVVWLKGVYPYLSKWIEKIPMLAGKIITWCFIIFMAADSLVSAAALMRQDQREKNIPASNVVQQWLDENYDDETLYKIYPKAKKPKKVDKSENITYSNTRNDAAL
;
A
#
# COMPACT_ATOMS: atom_id res chain seq x y z
N MET A 1 11.60 -10.01 14.54
CA MET A 1 10.32 -10.28 13.84
C MET A 1 9.48 -11.17 14.74
N GLY A 2 8.35 -10.71 15.24
CA GLY A 2 7.39 -11.55 15.96
C GLY A 2 6.82 -12.57 14.98
N GLY A 3 7.16 -13.81 15.16
CA GLY A 3 6.80 -15.11 14.63
C GLY A 3 5.56 -15.34 13.76
N PHE A 4 5.16 -14.41 12.88
CA PHE A 4 4.10 -14.65 11.91
C PHE A 4 4.70 -15.26 10.64
N ASP A 5 4.35 -16.52 10.36
CA ASP A 5 4.62 -17.15 9.07
C ASP A 5 3.59 -16.70 8.02
N LEU A 6 3.85 -17.03 6.76
CA LEU A 6 2.94 -16.69 5.66
C LEU A 6 1.51 -17.18 5.92
N PHE A 7 1.35 -18.37 6.47
CA PHE A 7 0.03 -18.95 6.73
C PHE A 7 -0.68 -18.28 7.91
N GLY A 8 0.07 -17.83 8.93
CA GLY A 8 -0.47 -16.99 10.00
C GLY A 8 -0.99 -15.65 9.48
N CYS A 9 -0.28 -15.04 8.53
CA CYS A 9 -0.73 -13.82 7.86
C CYS A 9 -1.99 -14.06 7.02
N LEU A 10 -2.05 -15.14 6.26
CA LEU A 10 -3.25 -15.54 5.50
C LEU A 10 -4.44 -15.86 6.42
N TRP A 11 -4.18 -16.52 7.53
CA TRP A 11 -5.20 -16.76 8.56
C TRP A 11 -5.80 -15.47 9.08
N LEU A 12 -4.96 -14.53 9.53
CA LEU A 12 -5.40 -13.21 10.00
C LEU A 12 -6.15 -12.46 8.90
N PHE A 13 -5.64 -12.48 7.67
CA PHE A 13 -6.30 -11.86 6.53
C PHE A 13 -7.73 -12.37 6.33
N PHE A 14 -7.95 -13.68 6.30
CA PHE A 14 -9.28 -14.24 6.08
C PHE A 14 -10.22 -14.00 7.26
N VAL A 15 -9.72 -14.18 8.48
CA VAL A 15 -10.57 -13.98 9.67
C VAL A 15 -10.95 -12.50 9.81
N TYR A 16 -10.03 -11.57 9.65
CA TYR A 16 -10.36 -10.14 9.71
C TYR A 16 -11.20 -9.67 8.54
N SER A 17 -11.03 -10.24 7.35
CA SER A 17 -11.93 -9.96 6.22
C SER A 17 -13.36 -10.40 6.52
N PHE A 18 -13.55 -11.54 7.18
CA PHE A 18 -14.84 -12.04 7.61
C PHE A 18 -15.43 -11.20 8.76
N LEU A 19 -14.64 -10.89 9.79
CA LEU A 19 -15.07 -10.02 10.90
C LEU A 19 -15.43 -8.61 10.40
N GLY A 20 -14.68 -8.08 9.45
CA GLY A 20 -14.99 -6.80 8.81
C GLY A 20 -16.31 -6.84 8.05
N TRP A 21 -16.61 -7.93 7.33
CA TRP A 21 -17.89 -8.11 6.69
C TRP A 21 -19.04 -8.18 7.71
N ILE A 22 -18.86 -8.89 8.83
CA ILE A 22 -19.82 -8.90 9.94
C ILE A 22 -20.05 -7.48 10.47
N ALA A 23 -18.98 -6.73 10.77
CA ALA A 23 -19.05 -5.38 11.29
C ALA A 23 -19.84 -4.45 10.35
N GLU A 24 -19.52 -4.45 9.04
CA GLU A 24 -20.23 -3.68 8.03
C GLU A 24 -21.72 -4.07 7.91
N THR A 25 -22.01 -5.36 7.93
CA THR A 25 -23.37 -5.88 7.85
C THR A 25 -24.16 -5.49 9.08
N CYS A 26 -23.58 -5.65 10.29
CA CYS A 26 -24.20 -5.22 11.55
C CYS A 26 -24.45 -3.70 11.57
N PHE A 27 -23.48 -2.90 11.15
CA PHE A 27 -23.65 -1.45 11.03
C PHE A 27 -24.85 -1.10 10.13
N CYS A 28 -24.98 -1.79 8.99
CA CYS A 28 -26.10 -1.57 8.09
C CYS A 28 -27.45 -1.99 8.68
N VAL A 29 -27.49 -3.14 9.37
CA VAL A 29 -28.71 -3.60 10.06
C VAL A 29 -29.15 -2.59 11.11
N LEU A 30 -28.21 -2.07 11.91
CA LEU A 30 -28.51 -1.08 12.96
C LEU A 30 -28.98 0.25 12.35
N LYS A 31 -28.32 0.73 11.29
CA LYS A 31 -28.61 2.03 10.69
C LYS A 31 -29.84 2.03 9.79
N TYR A 32 -29.99 0.99 8.96
CA TYR A 32 -31.04 0.94 7.93
C TYR A 32 -32.13 -0.08 8.22
N ARG A 33 -32.03 -0.85 9.33
CA ARG A 33 -32.93 -1.93 9.73
C ARG A 33 -33.18 -2.98 8.63
N LYS A 34 -32.20 -3.18 7.76
CA LYS A 34 -32.24 -4.14 6.65
C LYS A 34 -30.91 -4.88 6.57
N PHE A 35 -31.00 -6.21 6.34
CA PHE A 35 -29.79 -6.99 6.03
C PHE A 35 -29.30 -6.63 4.63
N MET A 36 -28.03 -6.18 4.56
CA MET A 36 -27.36 -5.86 3.30
C MET A 36 -25.99 -6.52 3.34
N ASN A 37 -25.72 -7.39 2.35
CA ASN A 37 -24.39 -7.95 2.16
C ASN A 37 -23.48 -6.86 1.59
N ARG A 38 -22.74 -6.18 2.46
CA ARG A 38 -21.77 -5.14 2.07
C ARG A 38 -20.43 -5.76 1.67
N GLY A 39 -19.86 -5.24 0.61
CA GLY A 39 -18.58 -5.64 0.05
C GLY A 39 -18.67 -5.80 -1.47
N MET A 40 -17.56 -5.68 -2.15
CA MET A 40 -17.45 -5.89 -3.59
C MET A 40 -17.68 -7.37 -3.94
N LEU A 41 -17.27 -8.30 -3.05
CA LEU A 41 -17.28 -9.74 -3.26
C LEU A 41 -18.65 -10.37 -2.97
N ASN A 42 -18.89 -11.53 -3.58
CA ASN A 42 -20.06 -12.35 -3.25
C ASN A 42 -19.88 -13.13 -1.94
N SER A 43 -18.65 -13.54 -1.66
CA SER A 43 -18.27 -14.13 -0.38
C SER A 43 -18.46 -13.13 0.78
N PRO A 44 -18.69 -13.62 2.00
CA PRO A 44 -18.80 -12.78 3.19
C PRO A 44 -17.42 -12.29 3.64
N LEU A 45 -16.72 -11.57 2.76
CA LEU A 45 -15.39 -11.08 3.00
C LEU A 45 -15.29 -9.60 2.63
N CYS A 46 -14.76 -8.81 3.55
CA CYS A 46 -14.38 -7.42 3.32
C CYS A 46 -12.84 -7.31 3.33
N ILE A 47 -12.23 -7.43 2.14
CA ILE A 47 -10.76 -7.57 1.95
C ILE A 47 -9.98 -6.46 2.64
N VAL A 48 -10.50 -5.25 2.66
CA VAL A 48 -9.82 -4.06 3.23
C VAL A 48 -9.46 -4.26 4.69
N TYR A 49 -10.37 -4.88 5.47
CA TYR A 49 -10.13 -5.20 6.88
C TYR A 49 -9.02 -6.23 7.06
N GLY A 50 -9.00 -7.27 6.21
CA GLY A 50 -7.95 -8.28 6.25
C GLY A 50 -6.57 -7.69 5.88
N ILE A 51 -6.50 -6.86 4.84
CA ILE A 51 -5.27 -6.18 4.45
C ILE A 51 -4.80 -5.25 5.56
N ALA A 52 -5.70 -4.44 6.14
CA ALA A 52 -5.36 -3.53 7.23
C ALA A 52 -4.80 -4.30 8.45
N ALA A 53 -5.46 -5.38 8.85
CA ALA A 53 -5.03 -6.18 9.98
C ALA A 53 -3.64 -6.80 9.77
N VAL A 54 -3.35 -7.33 8.59
CA VAL A 54 -2.03 -7.89 8.26
C VAL A 54 -0.96 -6.80 8.27
N ILE A 55 -1.19 -5.66 7.61
CA ILE A 55 -0.23 -4.55 7.57
C ILE A 55 0.05 -4.04 8.98
N ILE A 56 -0.97 -3.85 9.81
CA ILE A 56 -0.80 -3.34 11.18
C ILE A 56 -0.05 -4.37 12.04
N THR A 57 -0.43 -5.65 11.95
CA THR A 57 0.18 -6.71 12.78
C THR A 57 1.64 -6.95 12.46
N ILE A 58 2.02 -6.91 11.17
CA ILE A 58 3.39 -7.13 10.72
C ILE A 58 4.20 -5.83 10.79
N GLY A 59 3.58 -4.71 10.44
CA GLY A 59 4.24 -3.43 10.30
C GLY A 59 4.51 -2.69 11.61
N PHE A 60 3.73 -2.96 12.67
CA PHE A 60 3.77 -2.19 13.91
C PHE A 60 4.06 -2.99 15.19
N PRO A 61 4.83 -4.09 15.17
CA PRO A 61 5.08 -4.87 16.39
C PRO A 61 5.78 -4.05 17.48
N GLU A 62 6.63 -3.10 17.08
CA GLU A 62 7.37 -2.21 17.98
C GLU A 62 6.48 -1.19 18.70
N LEU A 63 5.31 -0.89 18.13
CA LEU A 63 4.36 0.08 18.65
C LEU A 63 3.29 -0.55 19.56
N PHE A 64 3.31 -1.88 19.73
CA PHE A 64 2.26 -2.57 20.49
C PHE A 64 2.15 -2.09 21.93
N ASP A 65 3.24 -1.65 22.54
CA ASP A 65 3.24 -1.16 23.92
C ASP A 65 2.92 0.35 24.02
N GLU A 66 3.07 1.08 22.93
CA GLU A 66 2.83 2.52 22.83
C GLU A 66 1.45 2.82 22.25
N VAL A 67 0.40 2.65 23.08
CA VAL A 67 -1.02 2.75 22.65
C VAL A 67 -1.35 4.02 21.85
N PRO A 68 -0.91 5.25 22.26
CA PRO A 68 -1.23 6.45 21.48
C PRO A 68 -0.64 6.43 20.05
N ILE A 69 0.59 5.92 19.91
CA ILE A 69 1.30 5.86 18.64
C ILE A 69 0.70 4.74 17.78
N LEU A 70 0.42 3.59 18.39
CA LEU A 70 -0.29 2.49 17.73
C LEU A 70 -1.66 2.95 17.19
N PHE A 71 -2.40 3.74 17.98
CA PHE A 71 -3.68 4.31 17.54
C PHE A 71 -3.51 5.18 16.28
N LEU A 72 -2.52 6.08 16.27
CA LEU A 72 -2.24 6.92 15.11
C LEU A 72 -1.83 6.09 13.88
N GLY A 73 -1.00 5.08 14.07
CA GLY A 73 -0.60 4.15 13.01
C GLY A 73 -1.79 3.39 12.42
N CYS A 74 -2.63 2.83 13.29
CA CYS A 74 -3.86 2.12 12.88
C CYS A 74 -4.83 3.04 12.14
N ALA A 75 -5.07 4.25 12.67
CA ALA A 75 -5.93 5.24 12.02
C ALA A 75 -5.38 5.64 10.66
N GLY A 76 -4.08 5.92 10.57
CA GLY A 76 -3.42 6.32 9.31
C GLY A 76 -3.49 5.24 8.24
N VAL A 77 -3.05 4.01 8.54
CA VAL A 77 -3.06 2.90 7.58
C VAL A 77 -4.47 2.57 7.12
N SER A 78 -5.42 2.44 8.04
CA SER A 78 -6.80 2.09 7.69
C SER A 78 -7.46 3.17 6.84
N THR A 79 -7.23 4.46 7.16
CA THR A 79 -7.75 5.60 6.39
C THR A 79 -7.16 5.63 4.97
N LEU A 80 -5.86 5.37 4.82
CA LEU A 80 -5.21 5.28 3.51
C LEU A 80 -5.78 4.12 2.69
N LEU A 81 -5.95 2.96 3.29
CA LEU A 81 -6.53 1.80 2.61
C LEU A 81 -7.99 2.06 2.19
N GLU A 82 -8.79 2.71 3.03
CA GLU A 82 -10.16 3.11 2.70
C GLU A 82 -10.17 4.05 1.50
N TRP A 83 -9.29 5.06 1.48
CA TRP A 83 -9.17 6.00 0.37
C TRP A 83 -8.73 5.31 -0.93
N PHE A 84 -7.69 4.45 -0.88
CA PHE A 84 -7.23 3.70 -2.05
C PHE A 84 -8.33 2.79 -2.59
N THR A 85 -9.03 2.09 -1.71
CA THR A 85 -10.14 1.22 -2.08
C THR A 85 -11.25 2.00 -2.78
N ALA A 86 -11.63 3.16 -2.23
CA ALA A 86 -12.64 4.02 -2.85
C ALA A 86 -12.24 4.44 -4.27
N LYS A 87 -10.98 4.85 -4.46
CA LYS A 87 -10.45 5.24 -5.78
C LYS A 87 -10.38 4.08 -6.77
N ILE A 88 -10.01 2.88 -6.30
CA ILE A 88 -9.99 1.68 -7.15
C ILE A 88 -11.42 1.32 -7.58
N LEU A 89 -12.39 1.31 -6.66
CA LEU A 89 -13.77 0.98 -6.94
C LEU A 89 -14.41 2.02 -7.89
N GLU A 90 -14.17 3.31 -7.67
CA GLU A 90 -14.61 4.36 -8.58
C GLU A 90 -14.03 4.18 -9.98
N LYS A 91 -12.75 3.81 -10.11
CA LYS A 91 -12.12 3.54 -11.41
C LYS A 91 -12.69 2.30 -12.10
N LEU A 92 -13.18 1.32 -11.34
CA LEU A 92 -13.76 0.08 -11.87
C LEU A 92 -15.20 0.30 -12.36
N ASP A 93 -16.00 1.02 -11.60
CA ASP A 93 -17.46 1.17 -11.80
C ASP A 93 -17.88 2.58 -12.23
N HIS A 94 -16.94 3.56 -12.25
CA HIS A 94 -17.19 4.98 -12.52
C HIS A 94 -18.24 5.64 -11.61
N LYS A 95 -18.42 5.09 -10.38
CA LYS A 95 -19.35 5.60 -9.38
C LYS A 95 -18.69 5.60 -8.01
N LYS A 96 -19.12 6.53 -7.13
CA LYS A 96 -18.74 6.49 -5.72
C LYS A 96 -19.55 5.43 -4.99
N TRP A 97 -18.89 4.49 -4.34
CA TRP A 97 -19.55 3.44 -3.54
C TRP A 97 -20.03 3.94 -2.19
N TRP A 98 -19.38 4.96 -1.64
CA TRP A 98 -19.82 5.71 -0.47
C TRP A 98 -19.41 7.17 -0.60
N ASP A 99 -20.11 8.05 0.13
CA ASP A 99 -19.83 9.48 0.11
C ASP A 99 -19.96 10.09 1.51
N TYR A 100 -18.85 10.63 2.00
CA TYR A 100 -18.79 11.36 3.27
C TYR A 100 -18.74 12.88 3.08
N SER A 101 -19.09 13.40 1.92
CA SER A 101 -19.03 14.84 1.63
C SER A 101 -19.87 15.68 2.60
N SER A 102 -20.93 15.10 3.18
CA SER A 102 -21.75 15.74 4.22
C SER A 102 -21.11 15.77 5.60
N LYS A 103 -19.99 15.05 5.82
CA LYS A 103 -19.31 15.00 7.12
C LYS A 103 -18.24 16.09 7.23
N ARG A 104 -18.09 16.66 8.46
CA ARG A 104 -16.99 17.61 8.73
C ARG A 104 -15.65 16.88 8.64
N TRP A 105 -14.62 17.58 8.16
CA TRP A 105 -13.27 17.05 8.02
C TRP A 105 -13.20 15.81 7.12
N ASN A 106 -13.98 15.81 6.01
CA ASN A 106 -13.87 14.81 4.96
C ASN A 106 -12.81 15.21 3.92
N LEU A 107 -12.28 14.22 3.21
CA LEU A 107 -11.33 14.37 2.12
C LEU A 107 -11.95 13.74 0.87
N ASP A 108 -12.34 14.55 -0.11
CA ASP A 108 -13.02 14.17 -1.37
C ASP A 108 -14.33 13.37 -1.18
N GLY A 109 -14.87 13.30 0.03
CA GLY A 109 -16.00 12.45 0.38
C GLY A 109 -15.64 10.95 0.52
N TYR A 110 -14.38 10.55 0.36
CA TYR A 110 -13.98 9.14 0.48
C TYR A 110 -13.63 8.74 1.90
N ILE A 111 -13.04 9.65 2.65
CA ILE A 111 -12.63 9.46 4.05
C ILE A 111 -13.05 10.65 4.90
N CYS A 112 -13.21 10.46 6.20
CA CYS A 112 -13.44 11.56 7.12
C CYS A 112 -12.82 11.26 8.50
N LEU A 113 -12.44 12.32 9.22
CA LEU A 113 -11.77 12.23 10.52
C LEU A 113 -12.54 11.37 11.53
N GLN A 114 -13.87 11.47 11.54
CA GLN A 114 -14.72 10.72 12.46
C GLN A 114 -14.51 9.18 12.30
N TYR A 115 -14.48 8.68 11.05
CA TYR A 115 -14.26 7.27 10.79
C TYR A 115 -12.78 6.88 10.92
N SER A 116 -11.84 7.79 10.64
CA SER A 116 -10.42 7.55 10.91
C SER A 116 -10.16 7.29 12.41
N ILE A 117 -10.84 8.02 13.30
CA ILE A 117 -10.77 7.79 14.76
C ILE A 117 -11.33 6.39 15.09
N VAL A 118 -12.48 6.04 14.52
CA VAL A 118 -13.07 4.69 14.72
C VAL A 118 -12.11 3.59 14.26
N TRP A 119 -11.48 3.77 13.10
CA TRP A 119 -10.46 2.85 12.57
C TRP A 119 -9.27 2.70 13.51
N GLY A 120 -8.79 3.81 14.08
CA GLY A 120 -7.71 3.80 15.08
C GLY A 120 -8.08 2.96 16.31
N ILE A 121 -9.28 3.17 16.88
CA ILE A 121 -9.76 2.40 18.03
C ILE A 121 -9.89 0.92 17.70
N LEU A 122 -10.54 0.58 16.58
CA LEU A 122 -10.72 -0.80 16.14
C LEU A 122 -9.37 -1.49 15.88
N GLY A 123 -8.40 -0.78 15.31
CA GLY A 123 -7.05 -1.29 15.09
C GLY A 123 -6.33 -1.63 16.38
N VAL A 124 -6.35 -0.74 17.37
CA VAL A 124 -5.77 -1.00 18.70
C VAL A 124 -6.42 -2.20 19.38
N LEU A 125 -7.76 -2.26 19.38
CA LEU A 125 -8.51 -3.39 19.96
C LEU A 125 -8.17 -4.70 19.24
N SER A 126 -8.06 -4.67 17.92
CA SER A 126 -7.68 -5.82 17.11
C SER A 126 -6.30 -6.35 17.50
N VAL A 127 -5.30 -5.48 17.53
CA VAL A 127 -3.92 -5.86 17.85
C VAL A 127 -3.76 -6.37 19.28
N LYS A 128 -4.34 -5.64 20.25
CA LYS A 128 -4.16 -5.95 21.68
C LYS A 128 -4.96 -7.17 22.14
N PHE A 129 -6.16 -7.38 21.62
CA PHE A 129 -7.07 -8.37 22.15
C PHE A 129 -7.43 -9.46 21.14
N VAL A 130 -7.78 -9.10 19.91
CA VAL A 130 -8.31 -10.05 18.93
C VAL A 130 -7.20 -10.89 18.30
N THR A 131 -6.14 -10.26 17.81
CA THR A 131 -5.01 -10.96 17.16
C THR A 131 -4.38 -12.02 18.03
N PRO A 132 -4.07 -11.78 19.34
CA PRO A 132 -3.50 -12.82 20.20
C PRO A 132 -4.40 -14.04 20.36
N VAL A 133 -5.72 -13.82 20.45
CA VAL A 133 -6.70 -14.92 20.53
C VAL A 133 -6.74 -15.70 19.23
N LEU A 134 -6.80 -15.02 18.08
CA LEU A 134 -6.80 -15.65 16.76
C LEU A 134 -5.55 -16.48 16.51
N MET A 135 -4.39 -16.01 16.95
CA MET A 135 -3.13 -16.75 16.82
C MET A 135 -3.08 -17.99 17.74
N LYS A 136 -3.71 -17.94 18.92
CA LYS A 136 -3.89 -19.16 19.72
C LYS A 136 -4.70 -20.21 18.97
N PHE A 137 -5.81 -19.82 18.35
CA PHE A 137 -6.61 -20.75 17.52
C PHE A 137 -5.81 -21.28 16.33
N TYR A 138 -5.03 -20.44 15.65
CA TYR A 138 -4.16 -20.84 14.55
C TYR A 138 -3.21 -21.99 14.96
N HIS A 139 -2.58 -21.88 16.13
CA HIS A 139 -1.65 -22.88 16.65
C HIS A 139 -2.32 -24.14 17.20
N MET A 140 -3.64 -24.11 17.47
CA MET A 140 -4.41 -25.30 17.90
C MET A 140 -4.74 -26.23 16.73
N VAL A 141 -4.82 -25.72 15.51
CA VAL A 141 -5.17 -26.51 14.32
C VAL A 141 -3.91 -27.15 13.73
N PRO A 142 -3.93 -28.44 13.37
CA PRO A 142 -2.80 -29.08 12.70
C PRO A 142 -2.38 -28.31 11.44
N SER A 143 -1.08 -28.04 11.29
CA SER A 143 -0.52 -27.18 10.24
C SER A 143 -0.93 -27.62 8.84
N PHE A 144 -0.96 -28.92 8.57
CA PHE A 144 -1.40 -29.46 7.29
C PHE A 144 -2.85 -29.10 6.94
N MET A 145 -3.77 -29.24 7.90
CA MET A 145 -5.19 -28.89 7.70
C MET A 145 -5.34 -27.37 7.47
N MET A 146 -4.60 -26.57 8.24
CA MET A 146 -4.61 -25.11 8.11
C MET A 146 -4.14 -24.68 6.72
N GLN A 147 -3.03 -25.22 6.24
CA GLN A 147 -2.48 -24.91 4.92
C GLN A 147 -3.45 -25.24 3.79
N ILE A 148 -4.03 -26.44 3.79
CA ILE A 148 -5.04 -26.84 2.77
C ILE A 148 -6.23 -25.89 2.79
N THR A 149 -6.75 -25.58 3.98
CA THR A 149 -7.91 -24.70 4.13
C THR A 149 -7.59 -23.30 3.59
N LEU A 150 -6.43 -22.73 3.94
CA LEU A 150 -6.04 -21.39 3.49
C LEU A 150 -5.79 -21.33 1.98
N TRP A 151 -5.20 -22.35 1.37
CA TRP A 151 -5.06 -22.44 -0.09
C TRP A 151 -6.41 -22.55 -0.79
N ALA A 152 -7.33 -23.35 -0.26
CA ALA A 152 -8.69 -23.47 -0.80
C ALA A 152 -9.45 -22.13 -0.71
N LEU A 153 -9.37 -21.44 0.43
CA LEU A 153 -9.97 -20.12 0.62
C LEU A 153 -9.35 -19.08 -0.33
N LEU A 154 -8.04 -19.13 -0.54
CA LEU A 154 -7.36 -18.24 -1.48
C LEU A 154 -7.82 -18.48 -2.93
N GLY A 155 -7.99 -19.74 -3.33
CA GLY A 155 -8.55 -20.10 -4.63
C GLY A 155 -9.96 -19.56 -4.83
N VAL A 156 -10.83 -19.74 -3.85
CA VAL A 156 -12.21 -19.21 -3.86
C VAL A 156 -12.20 -17.67 -3.93
N LEU A 157 -11.33 -17.02 -3.16
CA LEU A 157 -11.21 -15.56 -3.16
C LEU A 157 -10.79 -15.02 -4.53
N ILE A 158 -9.80 -15.64 -5.18
CA ILE A 158 -9.33 -15.24 -6.51
C ILE A 158 -10.48 -15.36 -7.53
N VAL A 159 -11.20 -16.47 -7.53
CA VAL A 159 -12.35 -16.67 -8.42
C VAL A 159 -13.44 -15.63 -8.16
N ASP A 160 -13.73 -15.31 -6.91
CA ASP A 160 -14.75 -14.31 -6.55
C ASP A 160 -14.32 -12.89 -6.97
N ILE A 161 -13.04 -12.52 -6.76
CA ILE A 161 -12.51 -11.23 -7.21
C ILE A 161 -12.62 -11.10 -8.73
N LEU A 162 -12.16 -12.10 -9.48
CA LEU A 162 -12.20 -12.08 -10.94
C LEU A 162 -13.63 -12.04 -11.45
N GLY A 163 -14.52 -12.85 -10.89
CA GLY A 163 -15.94 -12.89 -11.25
C GLY A 163 -16.66 -11.59 -10.96
N SER A 164 -16.51 -11.05 -9.76
CA SER A 164 -17.13 -9.78 -9.34
C SER A 164 -16.61 -8.60 -10.18
N THR A 165 -15.29 -8.52 -10.40
CA THR A 165 -14.67 -7.46 -11.23
C THR A 165 -15.12 -7.54 -12.69
N TYR A 166 -15.19 -8.75 -13.26
CA TYR A 166 -15.66 -8.95 -14.62
C TYR A 166 -17.11 -8.48 -14.81
N ILE A 167 -17.98 -8.82 -13.87
CA ILE A 167 -19.41 -8.47 -13.92
C ILE A 167 -19.60 -6.97 -13.73
N ILE A 168 -18.91 -6.35 -12.78
CA ILE A 168 -18.99 -4.90 -12.54
C ILE A 168 -18.52 -4.13 -13.78
N ARG A 169 -17.35 -4.48 -14.35
CA ARG A 169 -16.84 -3.86 -15.58
C ARG A 169 -17.74 -4.10 -16.80
N GLY A 170 -18.31 -5.28 -16.91
CA GLY A 170 -19.23 -5.63 -17.97
C GLY A 170 -20.51 -4.78 -17.96
N SER A 171 -21.02 -4.48 -16.77
CA SER A 171 -22.17 -3.61 -16.57
C SER A 171 -21.93 -2.18 -17.06
N VAL A 172 -20.74 -1.62 -16.79
CA VAL A 172 -20.34 -0.27 -17.23
C VAL A 172 -20.28 -0.16 -18.75
N LYS A 173 -19.64 -1.13 -19.44
CA LYS A 173 -19.55 -1.14 -20.91
C LYS A 173 -20.91 -1.29 -21.61
N ARG A 174 -21.84 -1.99 -20.97
CA ARG A 174 -23.14 -2.34 -21.55
C ARG A 174 -24.08 -1.15 -21.68
N ASN A 175 -23.99 -0.16 -20.81
CA ASN A 175 -24.87 1.02 -20.88
C ASN A 175 -24.51 2.01 -22.00
N ASP A 176 -23.28 1.97 -22.55
CA ASP A 176 -22.83 2.97 -23.54
C ASP A 176 -22.98 2.54 -25.01
N THR A 177 -23.06 1.22 -25.28
CA THR A 177 -23.03 0.76 -26.71
C THR A 177 -24.11 -0.25 -27.08
N ILE A 178 -24.89 -0.81 -26.14
CA ILE A 178 -25.59 -2.09 -26.37
C ILE A 178 -27.10 -2.04 -26.27
N GLN A 179 -27.75 -0.88 -26.30
CA GLN A 179 -29.21 -0.88 -26.46
C GLN A 179 -29.67 -1.32 -27.87
N LYS A 180 -28.76 -1.44 -28.84
CA LYS A 180 -29.12 -1.75 -30.23
C LYS A 180 -28.63 -3.10 -30.79
N ILE A 181 -27.68 -3.80 -30.16
CA ILE A 181 -27.10 -5.04 -30.74
C ILE A 181 -27.35 -6.29 -29.87
N ASP A 182 -27.89 -6.17 -28.67
CA ASP A 182 -27.79 -7.23 -27.64
C ASP A 182 -28.94 -8.23 -27.60
N HIS A 183 -29.95 -8.13 -28.42
CA HIS A 183 -31.04 -9.11 -28.40
C HIS A 183 -30.61 -10.51 -28.88
N GLU A 184 -29.67 -10.61 -29.81
CA GLU A 184 -29.18 -11.89 -30.34
C GLU A 184 -28.05 -12.51 -29.52
N LEU A 185 -27.10 -11.73 -29.00
CA LEU A 185 -26.01 -12.21 -28.16
C LEU A 185 -26.47 -12.56 -26.73
N TYR A 186 -27.49 -11.90 -26.22
CA TYR A 186 -28.08 -12.16 -24.90
C TYR A 186 -28.76 -13.53 -24.82
N SER A 187 -29.28 -14.03 -25.93
CA SER A 187 -29.92 -15.35 -25.99
C SER A 187 -28.96 -16.52 -25.83
N ARG A 188 -27.66 -16.32 -26.16
CA ARG A 188 -26.62 -17.38 -26.12
C ARG A 188 -25.96 -17.58 -24.75
N LYS A 189 -26.08 -16.63 -23.81
CA LYS A 189 -25.54 -16.82 -22.45
C LYS A 189 -26.30 -17.93 -21.73
N LYS A 190 -25.58 -18.93 -21.20
CA LYS A 190 -26.18 -20.03 -20.42
C LYS A 190 -27.00 -19.45 -19.26
N ARG A 191 -28.16 -20.04 -18.97
CA ARG A 191 -29.14 -19.61 -17.95
C ARG A 191 -28.52 -19.29 -16.59
N PHE A 192 -27.49 -20.04 -16.19
CA PHE A 192 -26.73 -19.86 -14.96
C PHE A 192 -25.90 -18.54 -14.96
N GLY A 193 -25.20 -18.22 -16.05
CA GLY A 193 -24.42 -16.98 -16.12
C GLY A 193 -25.29 -15.71 -16.03
N ARG A 194 -26.48 -15.72 -16.62
CA ARG A 194 -27.46 -14.63 -16.52
C ARG A 194 -28.02 -14.48 -15.10
N TRP A 195 -28.30 -15.59 -14.46
CA TRP A 195 -28.76 -15.60 -13.06
C TRP A 195 -27.70 -15.02 -12.13
N LEU A 196 -26.45 -15.46 -12.27
CA LEU A 196 -25.32 -15.01 -11.46
C LEU A 196 -25.05 -13.50 -11.66
N GLU A 197 -25.02 -13.04 -12.91
CA GLU A 197 -24.84 -11.62 -13.27
C GLU A 197 -25.95 -10.75 -12.64
N LYS A 198 -27.21 -11.14 -12.81
CA LYS A 198 -28.35 -10.44 -12.21
C LYS A 198 -28.27 -10.41 -10.69
N HIS A 199 -27.87 -11.52 -10.06
CA HIS A 199 -27.78 -11.63 -8.61
C HIS A 199 -26.68 -10.70 -8.05
N ILE A 200 -25.49 -10.68 -8.67
CA ILE A 200 -24.37 -9.82 -8.25
C ILE A 200 -24.75 -8.34 -8.43
N LEU A 201 -25.26 -7.93 -9.58
CA LEU A 201 -25.63 -6.55 -9.83
C LEU A 201 -26.70 -6.05 -8.87
N MET A 202 -27.79 -6.82 -8.69
CA MET A 202 -28.84 -6.45 -7.72
C MET A 202 -28.33 -6.35 -6.30
N ARG A 203 -27.37 -7.22 -5.91
CA ARG A 203 -26.74 -7.18 -4.59
C ARG A 203 -25.94 -5.90 -4.41
N VAL A 204 -25.06 -5.56 -5.36
CA VAL A 204 -24.22 -4.35 -5.32
C VAL A 204 -25.10 -3.11 -5.29
N GLU A 205 -26.11 -3.01 -6.15
CA GLU A 205 -27.06 -1.91 -6.19
C GLU A 205 -27.84 -1.75 -4.87
N LYS A 206 -28.25 -2.85 -4.26
CA LYS A 206 -28.93 -2.83 -2.96
C LYS A 206 -28.01 -2.47 -1.80
N ALA A 207 -26.74 -2.89 -1.87
CA ALA A 207 -25.75 -2.63 -0.83
C ALA A 207 -25.22 -1.18 -0.84
N TYR A 208 -25.23 -0.56 -2.03
CA TYR A 208 -24.70 0.79 -2.26
C TYR A 208 -25.69 1.63 -3.10
N PRO A 209 -26.79 2.10 -2.50
CA PRO A 209 -27.83 2.86 -3.22
C PRO A 209 -27.30 4.16 -3.83
N ALA A 210 -26.27 4.77 -3.27
CA ALA A 210 -25.62 5.98 -3.83
C ALA A 210 -25.00 5.75 -5.21
N ILE A 211 -24.78 4.50 -5.63
CA ILE A 211 -24.30 4.14 -6.96
C ILE A 211 -25.26 4.63 -8.05
N ASN A 212 -26.56 4.68 -7.77
CA ASN A 212 -27.60 5.07 -8.74
C ASN A 212 -27.74 6.59 -8.92
N GLU A 213 -27.25 7.39 -7.96
CA GLU A 213 -27.36 8.85 -7.95
C GLU A 213 -26.12 9.57 -8.49
N GLY A 214 -25.02 8.85 -8.70
CA GLY A 214 -23.77 9.42 -9.21
C GLY A 214 -23.84 9.66 -10.72
N GLU A 215 -23.62 10.90 -11.16
CA GLU A 215 -23.34 11.18 -12.57
C GLU A 215 -22.17 10.32 -13.04
N ARG A 216 -22.34 9.62 -14.14
CA ARG A 216 -21.24 8.92 -14.80
C ARG A 216 -20.18 9.94 -15.16
N LEU A 217 -19.01 9.81 -14.58
CA LEU A 217 -17.85 10.56 -15.03
C LEU A 217 -17.51 10.07 -16.45
N GLU A 218 -18.08 10.69 -17.47
CA GLU A 218 -17.70 10.48 -18.85
C GLU A 218 -16.21 10.80 -18.98
N LYS A 219 -15.43 9.79 -19.35
CA LYS A 219 -14.05 10.01 -19.79
C LYS A 219 -14.11 10.75 -21.12
N GLU A 220 -13.95 12.06 -21.10
CA GLU A 220 -13.56 12.80 -22.31
C GLU A 220 -12.31 12.13 -22.89
N LYS A 221 -12.35 11.82 -24.18
CA LYS A 221 -11.19 11.32 -24.91
C LYS A 221 -10.17 12.45 -24.97
N THR A 222 -9.20 12.41 -24.04
CA THR A 222 -8.15 13.42 -23.99
C THR A 222 -7.28 13.31 -25.25
N THR A 223 -7.09 14.42 -25.93
CA THR A 223 -6.22 14.53 -27.11
C THR A 223 -4.77 14.81 -26.73
N VAL A 224 -4.51 15.22 -25.46
CA VAL A 224 -3.20 15.56 -24.92
C VAL A 224 -2.61 14.35 -24.22
N PHE A 225 -1.32 14.06 -24.51
CA PHE A 225 -0.61 13.00 -23.81
C PHE A 225 -0.48 13.31 -22.33
N ALA A 226 -0.75 12.32 -21.49
CA ALA A 226 -0.58 12.39 -20.04
C ALA A 226 -1.35 13.56 -19.37
N GLU A 227 -2.49 13.99 -19.91
CA GLU A 227 -3.31 15.04 -19.32
C GLU A 227 -3.75 14.70 -17.89
N GLY A 228 -3.81 15.70 -17.03
CA GLY A 228 -4.25 15.58 -15.63
C GLY A 228 -3.35 14.67 -14.80
N CYS A 229 -3.95 13.88 -13.89
CA CYS A 229 -3.25 12.86 -13.10
C CYS A 229 -3.43 11.47 -13.75
N SER A 230 -2.89 11.29 -14.96
CA SER A 230 -3.03 10.05 -15.74
C SER A 230 -1.93 9.05 -15.41
N PHE A 231 -2.16 7.76 -15.75
CA PHE A 231 -1.16 6.70 -15.58
C PHE A 231 0.21 7.06 -16.23
N TYR A 232 0.18 7.54 -17.48
CA TYR A 232 1.40 7.90 -18.20
C TYR A 232 2.17 9.02 -17.51
N LYS A 233 1.46 10.04 -16.99
CA LYS A 233 2.08 11.11 -16.20
C LYS A 233 2.72 10.58 -14.93
N LEU A 234 2.01 9.74 -14.17
CA LEU A 234 2.53 9.19 -12.92
C LEU A 234 3.79 8.35 -13.13
N VAL A 235 3.85 7.55 -14.21
CA VAL A 235 5.06 6.79 -14.53
C VAL A 235 6.23 7.70 -14.86
N LEU A 236 6.03 8.75 -15.66
CA LEU A 236 7.12 9.69 -15.95
C LEU A 236 7.57 10.47 -14.72
N LEU A 237 6.62 10.87 -13.86
CA LEU A 237 6.93 11.51 -12.59
C LEU A 237 7.66 10.57 -11.63
N PHE A 238 7.37 9.27 -11.66
CA PHE A 238 8.14 8.27 -10.91
C PHE A 238 9.63 8.30 -11.31
N PHE A 239 9.94 8.27 -12.60
CA PHE A 239 11.33 8.28 -13.06
C PHE A 239 12.03 9.60 -12.74
N ILE A 240 11.36 10.73 -12.96
CA ILE A 240 11.90 12.05 -12.62
C ILE A 240 12.15 12.14 -11.11
N GLY A 241 11.20 11.67 -10.30
CA GLY A 241 11.30 11.65 -8.84
C GLY A 241 12.38 10.70 -8.34
N ALA A 242 12.50 9.51 -8.93
CA ALA A 242 13.52 8.53 -8.57
C ALA A 242 14.93 9.06 -8.86
N PHE A 243 15.14 9.67 -10.02
CA PHE A 243 16.43 10.26 -10.40
C PHE A 243 16.77 11.50 -9.56
N ALA A 244 15.84 12.45 -9.46
CA ALA A 244 16.06 13.67 -8.69
C ALA A 244 16.25 13.38 -7.20
N GLY A 245 15.50 12.43 -6.64
CA GLY A 245 15.61 12.03 -5.25
C GLY A 245 16.96 11.41 -4.91
N ASP A 246 17.49 10.54 -5.77
CA ASP A 246 18.83 9.97 -5.60
C ASP A 246 19.91 11.08 -5.61
N LEU A 247 19.82 12.02 -6.56
CA LEU A 247 20.76 13.13 -6.63
C LEU A 247 20.67 14.03 -5.38
N ILE A 248 19.47 14.37 -4.92
CA ILE A 248 19.27 15.22 -3.74
C ILE A 248 19.84 14.52 -2.50
N GLU A 249 19.57 13.24 -2.30
CA GLU A 249 20.12 12.50 -1.17
C GLU A 249 21.64 12.33 -1.24
N THR A 250 22.19 12.10 -2.43
CA THR A 250 23.64 11.99 -2.63
C THR A 250 24.34 13.31 -2.29
N VAL A 251 23.79 14.45 -2.72
CA VAL A 251 24.29 15.79 -2.38
C VAL A 251 24.12 16.06 -0.87
N PHE A 252 22.96 15.70 -0.29
CA PHE A 252 22.72 15.83 1.14
C PHE A 252 23.75 15.04 1.97
N CYS A 253 24.05 13.79 1.59
CA CYS A 253 25.09 12.99 2.22
C CYS A 253 26.47 13.66 2.10
N ARG A 254 26.81 14.26 0.96
CA ARG A 254 28.07 14.99 0.80
C ARG A 254 28.19 16.18 1.76
N ILE A 255 27.11 16.95 1.91
CA ILE A 255 27.08 18.12 2.79
C ILE A 255 27.15 17.69 4.27
N THR A 256 26.40 16.67 4.67
CA THR A 256 26.25 16.27 6.08
C THR A 256 27.36 15.35 6.58
N MET A 257 27.87 14.46 5.71
CA MET A 257 28.87 13.44 6.09
C MET A 257 30.27 13.70 5.53
N GLY A 258 30.41 14.68 4.62
CA GLY A 258 31.70 15.05 4.04
C GLY A 258 32.22 14.15 2.91
N TYR A 259 31.52 13.09 2.53
CA TYR A 259 31.90 12.17 1.45
C TYR A 259 30.73 11.83 0.53
N TRP A 260 31.05 11.45 -0.71
CA TRP A 260 30.06 11.00 -1.68
C TRP A 260 29.62 9.57 -1.36
N MET A 261 28.32 9.34 -1.34
CA MET A 261 27.75 8.03 -1.04
C MET A 261 26.54 7.79 -1.95
N SER A 262 26.51 6.65 -2.62
CA SER A 262 25.34 6.24 -3.42
C SER A 262 24.09 6.11 -2.55
N ARG A 263 22.98 6.59 -3.08
CA ARG A 263 21.64 6.48 -2.48
C ARG A 263 20.67 5.74 -3.40
N SER A 264 21.21 5.12 -4.46
CA SER A 264 20.41 4.34 -5.40
C SER A 264 19.74 3.15 -4.72
N SER A 265 18.51 2.88 -5.13
CA SER A 265 17.75 1.68 -4.74
C SER A 265 17.93 0.52 -5.70
N VAL A 266 18.58 0.74 -6.86
CA VAL A 266 18.74 -0.22 -7.94
C VAL A 266 20.18 -0.26 -8.44
N VAL A 267 20.54 -1.34 -9.12
CA VAL A 267 21.92 -1.57 -9.58
C VAL A 267 22.26 -0.83 -10.88
N TRP A 268 21.25 -0.49 -11.71
CA TRP A 268 21.44 0.17 -13.00
C TRP A 268 21.03 1.65 -12.95
N GLY A 269 21.92 2.47 -12.48
CA GLY A 269 21.76 3.92 -12.51
C GLY A 269 21.35 4.53 -11.16
N PRO A 270 21.34 5.87 -11.11
CA PRO A 270 21.08 6.64 -9.90
C PRO A 270 19.57 6.83 -9.71
N PHE A 271 18.86 5.76 -9.32
CA PHE A 271 17.41 5.83 -9.10
C PHE A 271 17.04 5.40 -7.69
N SER A 272 16.42 6.30 -6.94
CA SER A 272 15.79 5.99 -5.67
C SER A 272 14.31 5.64 -5.88
N ILE A 273 13.98 4.34 -5.85
CA ILE A 273 12.59 3.84 -5.98
C ILE A 273 11.69 4.49 -4.92
N VAL A 274 12.21 4.71 -3.72
CA VAL A 274 11.47 5.34 -2.60
C VAL A 274 11.03 6.74 -3.01
N TRP A 275 11.91 7.58 -3.55
CA TRP A 275 11.55 8.91 -4.03
C TRP A 275 10.61 8.88 -5.24
N GLY A 276 10.81 7.92 -6.15
CA GLY A 276 9.92 7.73 -7.29
C GLY A 276 8.48 7.45 -6.84
N PHE A 277 8.27 6.48 -5.97
CA PHE A 277 6.94 6.19 -5.43
C PHE A 277 6.41 7.31 -4.53
N ALA A 278 7.26 8.01 -3.77
CA ALA A 278 6.84 9.17 -2.99
C ALA A 278 6.20 10.24 -3.87
N MET A 279 6.81 10.54 -5.04
CA MET A 279 6.26 11.50 -6.00
C MET A 279 4.94 11.03 -6.60
N VAL A 280 4.81 9.75 -6.92
CA VAL A 280 3.55 9.16 -7.41
C VAL A 280 2.46 9.23 -6.35
N VAL A 281 2.76 8.83 -5.11
CA VAL A 281 1.82 8.84 -4.00
C VAL A 281 1.40 10.27 -3.66
N ALA A 282 2.36 11.18 -3.49
CA ALA A 282 2.07 12.59 -3.21
C ALA A 282 1.21 13.23 -4.32
N THR A 283 1.56 12.97 -5.60
CA THR A 283 0.78 13.50 -6.72
C THR A 283 -0.62 12.89 -6.76
N SER A 284 -0.76 11.57 -6.65
CA SER A 284 -2.06 10.89 -6.74
C SER A 284 -3.02 11.32 -5.63
N LEU A 285 -2.49 11.41 -4.39
CA LEU A 285 -3.28 11.73 -3.21
C LEU A 285 -3.64 13.21 -3.14
N LEU A 286 -2.68 14.08 -3.47
CA LEU A 286 -2.82 15.51 -3.24
C LEU A 286 -3.15 16.30 -4.51
N TYR A 287 -3.26 15.67 -5.69
CA TYR A 287 -3.55 16.34 -6.96
C TYR A 287 -4.80 17.21 -6.90
N ASN A 288 -5.90 16.69 -6.35
CA ASN A 288 -7.16 17.41 -6.21
C ASN A 288 -7.07 18.58 -5.23
N TYR A 289 -6.09 18.55 -4.35
CA TYR A 289 -5.84 19.60 -3.33
C TYR A 289 -4.73 20.56 -3.70
N ARG A 290 -4.15 20.46 -4.90
CA ARG A 290 -3.03 21.31 -5.36
C ARG A 290 -3.32 22.81 -5.26
N ASN A 291 -4.60 23.21 -5.30
CA ASN A 291 -5.05 24.60 -5.17
C ASN A 291 -5.34 25.02 -3.72
N ARG A 292 -5.27 24.11 -2.73
CA ARG A 292 -5.43 24.43 -1.30
C ARG A 292 -4.23 25.22 -0.77
N SER A 293 -4.34 25.73 0.44
CA SER A 293 -3.27 26.50 1.09
C SER A 293 -2.00 25.67 1.25
N SER A 294 -0.84 26.34 1.24
CA SER A 294 0.45 25.67 1.46
C SER A 294 0.52 25.00 2.83
N SER A 295 -0.11 25.59 3.86
CA SER A 295 -0.19 24.98 5.19
C SER A 295 -0.96 23.67 5.20
N PHE A 296 -2.04 23.56 4.42
CA PHE A 296 -2.78 22.30 4.28
C PHE A 296 -1.91 21.23 3.60
N ILE A 297 -1.26 21.57 2.49
CA ILE A 297 -0.37 20.64 1.76
C ILE A 297 0.81 20.22 2.64
N PHE A 298 1.38 21.16 3.41
CA PHE A 298 2.45 20.88 4.36
C PHE A 298 2.01 19.87 5.44
N ALA A 299 0.88 20.10 6.08
CA ALA A 299 0.36 19.21 7.12
C ALA A 299 0.07 17.80 6.57
N MET A 300 -0.59 17.73 5.42
CA MET A 300 -0.87 16.46 4.75
C MET A 300 0.42 15.76 4.29
N GLY A 301 1.37 16.50 3.72
CA GLY A 301 2.66 15.98 3.30
C GLY A 301 3.49 15.44 4.47
N THR A 302 3.47 16.13 5.62
CA THR A 302 4.13 15.68 6.87
C THR A 302 3.59 14.33 7.32
N VAL A 303 2.26 14.19 7.40
CA VAL A 303 1.64 12.93 7.84
C VAL A 303 1.82 11.82 6.81
N LEU A 304 1.48 12.09 5.56
CA LEU A 304 1.57 11.08 4.49
C LEU A 304 3.01 10.65 4.21
N GLY A 305 3.96 11.60 4.26
CA GLY A 305 5.38 11.32 4.08
C GLY A 305 5.94 10.44 5.19
N GLY A 306 5.61 10.74 6.46
CA GLY A 306 6.01 9.92 7.59
C GLY A 306 5.45 8.50 7.53
N VAL A 307 4.16 8.35 7.23
CA VAL A 307 3.53 7.02 7.03
C VAL A 307 4.19 6.28 5.88
N TYR A 308 4.42 6.95 4.76
CA TYR A 308 5.07 6.38 3.59
C TYR A 308 6.48 5.87 3.92
N GLU A 309 7.32 6.68 4.58
CA GLU A 309 8.68 6.33 4.96
C GLU A 309 8.72 5.15 5.93
N TYR A 310 7.81 5.13 6.91
CA TYR A 310 7.67 4.00 7.83
C TYR A 310 7.34 2.70 7.09
N LEU A 311 6.35 2.74 6.19
CA LEU A 311 5.95 1.58 5.39
C LEU A 311 7.09 1.09 4.48
N CYS A 312 7.87 2.00 3.88
CA CYS A 312 9.04 1.63 3.09
C CYS A 312 10.10 0.91 3.93
N SER A 313 10.37 1.40 5.16
CA SER A 313 11.32 0.76 6.07
C SER A 313 10.87 -0.66 6.44
N VAL A 314 9.59 -0.83 6.79
CA VAL A 314 9.01 -2.14 7.10
C VAL A 314 9.08 -3.07 5.89
N PHE A 315 8.71 -2.59 4.71
CA PHE A 315 8.75 -3.38 3.47
C PHE A 315 10.16 -3.90 3.16
N THR A 316 11.17 -3.02 3.22
CA THR A 316 12.56 -3.42 2.93
C THR A 316 13.10 -4.43 3.95
N GLU A 317 12.72 -4.32 5.21
CA GLU A 317 13.08 -5.29 6.23
C GLU A 317 12.41 -6.66 5.98
N ILE A 318 11.12 -6.67 5.64
CA ILE A 318 10.39 -7.93 5.36
C ILE A 318 10.94 -8.62 4.12
N VAL A 319 11.17 -7.88 3.03
CA VAL A 319 11.54 -8.46 1.73
C VAL A 319 13.02 -8.81 1.66
N PHE A 320 13.88 -7.93 2.15
CA PHE A 320 15.33 -8.07 2.00
C PHE A 320 16.04 -8.44 3.31
N GLY A 321 15.33 -8.47 4.45
CA GLY A 321 15.94 -8.67 5.76
C GLY A 321 16.94 -7.58 6.14
N LYS A 322 16.86 -6.40 5.52
CA LYS A 322 17.81 -5.29 5.69
C LYS A 322 17.07 -3.97 5.90
N ILE A 323 17.66 -3.10 6.72
CA ILE A 323 17.27 -1.71 6.90
C ILE A 323 18.26 -0.80 6.16
N PHE A 324 17.76 0.21 5.48
CA PHE A 324 18.57 1.12 4.66
C PHE A 324 18.79 2.48 5.35
N TRP A 325 18.02 2.78 6.39
CA TRP A 325 18.19 3.95 7.27
C TRP A 325 17.78 3.60 8.69
N ASP A 326 18.33 4.32 9.66
CA ASP A 326 18.06 4.13 11.07
C ASP A 326 18.10 5.50 11.79
N TYR A 327 16.98 5.89 12.36
CA TYR A 327 16.80 7.13 13.11
C TYR A 327 16.84 6.93 14.63
N SER A 328 17.26 5.77 15.15
CA SER A 328 17.27 5.47 16.59
C SER A 328 18.06 6.48 17.42
N GLY A 329 19.07 7.14 16.82
CA GLY A 329 19.86 8.19 17.46
C GLY A 329 19.19 9.58 17.51
N PHE A 330 18.03 9.75 16.91
CA PHE A 330 17.32 11.03 16.89
C PHE A 330 16.19 11.07 17.90
N MET A 331 15.94 12.22 18.52
CA MET A 331 14.76 12.43 19.37
C MET A 331 13.48 12.40 18.52
N PHE A 332 12.37 11.98 19.12
CA PHE A 332 11.06 11.86 18.44
C PHE A 332 11.08 10.93 17.22
N ASN A 333 11.86 9.84 17.30
CA ASN A 333 11.76 8.75 16.33
C ASN A 333 10.69 7.72 16.75
N ILE A 334 10.20 6.96 15.77
CA ILE A 334 9.27 5.85 15.99
C ILE A 334 9.97 4.58 15.49
N GLY A 335 10.42 3.74 16.43
CA GLY A 335 11.10 2.48 16.13
C GLY A 335 12.36 2.63 15.27
N GLY A 336 13.04 3.79 15.30
CA GLY A 336 14.16 4.11 14.43
C GLY A 336 13.81 4.24 12.94
N ARG A 337 12.54 4.06 12.55
CA ARG A 337 12.12 3.99 11.15
C ARG A 337 11.76 5.34 10.55
N ILE A 338 11.19 6.22 11.37
CA ILE A 338 10.87 7.61 11.03
C ILE A 338 11.26 8.54 12.17
N ASN A 339 11.42 9.81 11.85
CA ASN A 339 11.69 10.87 12.80
C ASN A 339 10.85 12.10 12.48
N LEU A 340 10.37 12.81 13.50
CA LEU A 340 9.48 13.97 13.35
C LEU A 340 10.10 15.06 12.48
N LEU A 341 11.40 15.31 12.60
CA LEU A 341 12.09 16.31 11.78
C LEU A 341 12.02 15.96 10.29
N PHE A 342 12.26 14.68 9.94
CA PHE A 342 12.15 14.22 8.55
C PHE A 342 10.72 14.22 8.03
N CYS A 343 9.72 13.97 8.90
CA CYS A 343 8.32 14.15 8.54
C CYS A 343 8.03 15.60 8.11
N PHE A 344 8.60 16.61 8.79
CA PHE A 344 8.48 18.00 8.36
C PHE A 344 9.17 18.27 7.02
N PHE A 345 10.31 17.65 6.75
CA PHE A 345 10.94 17.74 5.43
C PHE A 345 10.04 17.16 4.33
N TRP A 346 9.34 16.07 4.57
CA TRP A 346 8.32 15.56 3.67
C TRP A 346 7.18 16.56 3.43
N GLY A 347 6.76 17.28 4.48
CA GLY A 347 5.77 18.35 4.36
C GLY A 347 6.26 19.49 3.46
N ILE A 348 7.51 19.95 3.65
CA ILE A 348 8.13 20.97 2.80
C ILE A 348 8.27 20.47 1.36
N ALA A 349 8.77 19.24 1.17
CA ALA A 349 8.91 18.62 -0.14
C ALA A 349 7.56 18.54 -0.87
N GLY A 350 6.47 18.19 -0.16
CA GLY A 350 5.11 18.18 -0.72
C GLY A 350 4.64 19.56 -1.22
N VAL A 351 4.93 20.62 -0.48
CA VAL A 351 4.61 22.00 -0.92
C VAL A 351 5.44 22.40 -2.13
N VAL A 352 6.77 22.23 -2.07
CA VAL A 352 7.69 22.52 -3.18
C VAL A 352 7.29 21.76 -4.43
N TRP A 353 6.97 20.48 -4.26
CA TRP A 353 6.51 19.63 -5.36
C TRP A 353 5.23 20.15 -5.99
N LEU A 354 4.14 20.23 -5.26
CA LEU A 354 2.82 20.52 -5.81
C LEU A 354 2.63 21.98 -6.25
N LYS A 355 3.24 22.92 -5.56
CA LYS A 355 3.11 24.36 -5.88
C LYS A 355 4.22 24.87 -6.80
N GLY A 356 5.43 24.32 -6.65
CA GLY A 356 6.61 24.76 -7.40
C GLY A 356 6.86 23.92 -8.63
N VAL A 357 7.23 22.65 -8.46
CA VAL A 357 7.83 21.82 -9.51
C VAL A 357 6.79 21.16 -10.43
N TYR A 358 5.77 20.53 -9.83
CA TYR A 358 4.75 19.77 -10.57
C TYR A 358 4.06 20.55 -11.70
N PRO A 359 3.62 21.83 -11.53
CA PRO A 359 2.93 22.56 -12.59
C PRO A 359 3.79 22.76 -13.84
N TYR A 360 5.11 22.95 -13.68
CA TYR A 360 6.05 23.09 -14.79
C TYR A 360 6.31 21.76 -15.47
N LEU A 361 6.63 20.71 -14.69
CA LEU A 361 6.87 19.37 -15.23
C LEU A 361 5.62 18.82 -15.94
N SER A 362 4.42 19.03 -15.38
CA SER A 362 3.18 18.63 -16.01
C SER A 362 3.03 19.22 -17.41
N LYS A 363 3.27 20.53 -17.55
CA LYS A 363 3.21 21.22 -18.85
C LYS A 363 4.23 20.69 -19.85
N TRP A 364 5.42 20.30 -19.39
CA TRP A 364 6.47 19.75 -20.26
C TRP A 364 6.13 18.34 -20.72
N ILE A 365 5.64 17.49 -19.81
CA ILE A 365 5.19 16.13 -20.12
C ILE A 365 4.03 16.15 -21.13
N GLU A 366 3.09 17.07 -20.97
CA GLU A 366 1.91 17.21 -21.85
C GLU A 366 2.26 17.65 -23.28
N LYS A 367 3.45 18.22 -23.51
CA LYS A 367 3.96 18.56 -24.85
C LYS A 367 4.48 17.34 -25.62
N ILE A 368 4.72 16.21 -24.97
CA ILE A 368 5.23 15.02 -25.64
C ILE A 368 4.15 14.46 -26.58
N PRO A 369 4.49 14.13 -27.84
CA PRO A 369 3.54 13.53 -28.78
C PRO A 369 2.96 12.21 -28.21
N MET A 370 1.67 11.98 -28.41
CA MET A 370 0.91 10.87 -27.84
C MET A 370 1.59 9.50 -28.04
N LEU A 371 2.05 9.19 -29.27
CA LEU A 371 2.67 7.92 -29.59
C LEU A 371 4.04 7.78 -28.91
N ALA A 372 4.89 8.80 -29.06
CA ALA A 372 6.23 8.81 -28.46
C ALA A 372 6.14 8.68 -26.94
N GLY A 373 5.23 9.42 -26.29
CA GLY A 373 5.03 9.36 -24.85
C GLY A 373 4.62 7.97 -24.35
N LYS A 374 3.73 7.28 -25.08
CA LYS A 374 3.34 5.90 -24.75
C LYS A 374 4.53 4.95 -24.86
N ILE A 375 5.30 5.03 -25.95
CA ILE A 375 6.47 4.17 -26.15
C ILE A 375 7.51 4.40 -25.04
N ILE A 376 7.89 5.64 -24.79
CA ILE A 376 8.86 6.00 -23.74
C ILE A 376 8.40 5.48 -22.37
N THR A 377 7.12 5.65 -22.05
CA THR A 377 6.56 5.19 -20.77
C THR A 377 6.70 3.68 -20.61
N TRP A 378 6.35 2.91 -21.64
CA TRP A 378 6.48 1.44 -21.59
C TRP A 378 7.93 0.98 -21.56
N CYS A 379 8.83 1.61 -22.32
CA CYS A 379 10.27 1.33 -22.23
C CYS A 379 10.79 1.57 -20.80
N PHE A 380 10.39 2.66 -20.17
CA PHE A 380 10.77 2.96 -18.79
C PHE A 380 10.22 1.93 -17.80
N ILE A 381 8.96 1.51 -17.94
CA ILE A 381 8.38 0.47 -17.07
C ILE A 381 9.17 -0.83 -17.19
N ILE A 382 9.47 -1.28 -18.42
CA ILE A 382 10.23 -2.52 -18.66
C ILE A 382 11.64 -2.40 -18.08
N PHE A 383 12.33 -1.28 -18.32
CA PHE A 383 13.66 -1.02 -17.76
C PHE A 383 13.66 -1.10 -16.23
N MET A 384 12.76 -0.36 -15.56
CA MET A 384 12.72 -0.33 -14.09
C MET A 384 12.30 -1.68 -13.49
N ALA A 385 11.40 -2.41 -14.16
CA ALA A 385 11.03 -3.76 -13.73
C ALA A 385 12.22 -4.72 -13.81
N ALA A 386 12.97 -4.69 -14.90
CA ALA A 386 14.17 -5.52 -15.08
C ALA A 386 15.25 -5.15 -14.04
N ASP A 387 15.52 -3.85 -13.86
CA ASP A 387 16.49 -3.35 -12.90
C ASP A 387 16.11 -3.73 -11.45
N SER A 388 14.83 -3.56 -11.08
CA SER A 388 14.34 -3.96 -9.77
C SER A 388 14.48 -5.46 -9.52
N LEU A 389 14.20 -6.31 -10.53
CA LEU A 389 14.36 -7.76 -10.42
C LEU A 389 15.82 -8.16 -10.24
N VAL A 390 16.72 -7.58 -11.03
CA VAL A 390 18.17 -7.84 -10.91
C VAL A 390 18.69 -7.35 -9.55
N SER A 391 18.29 -6.16 -9.11
CA SER A 391 18.67 -5.59 -7.83
C SER A 391 18.21 -6.48 -6.64
N ALA A 392 16.97 -6.94 -6.68
CA ALA A 392 16.44 -7.85 -5.68
C ALA A 392 17.19 -9.20 -5.67
N ALA A 393 17.44 -9.78 -6.85
CA ALA A 393 18.18 -11.02 -6.99
C ALA A 393 19.63 -10.88 -6.48
N ALA A 394 20.30 -9.77 -6.76
CA ALA A 394 21.66 -9.47 -6.29
C ALA A 394 21.71 -9.37 -4.76
N LEU A 395 20.74 -8.65 -4.12
CA LEU A 395 20.66 -8.54 -2.66
C LEU A 395 20.33 -9.90 -2.00
N MET A 396 19.43 -10.70 -2.58
CA MET A 396 19.14 -12.04 -2.09
C MET A 396 20.38 -12.96 -2.24
N ARG A 397 21.11 -12.82 -3.34
CA ARG A 397 22.34 -13.61 -3.56
C ARG A 397 23.43 -13.19 -2.58
N GLN A 398 23.57 -11.92 -2.24
CA GLN A 398 24.45 -11.44 -1.18
C GLN A 398 24.13 -12.11 0.18
N ASP A 399 22.85 -12.16 0.57
CA ASP A 399 22.45 -12.84 1.82
C ASP A 399 22.78 -14.35 1.81
N GLN A 400 22.69 -15.02 0.65
CA GLN A 400 23.10 -16.42 0.49
C GLN A 400 24.63 -16.59 0.62
N ARG A 401 25.43 -15.68 0.02
CA ARG A 401 26.90 -15.69 0.17
C ARG A 401 27.31 -15.49 1.63
N GLU A 402 26.67 -14.56 2.33
CA GLU A 402 26.90 -14.33 3.78
C GLU A 402 26.60 -15.59 4.62
N LYS A 403 25.70 -16.47 4.15
CA LYS A 403 25.38 -17.77 4.77
C LYS A 403 26.22 -18.91 4.24
N ASN A 404 27.26 -18.64 3.43
CA ASN A 404 28.13 -19.63 2.78
C ASN A 404 27.37 -20.64 1.88
N ILE A 405 26.26 -20.22 1.24
CA ILE A 405 25.50 -21.04 0.31
C ILE A 405 26.11 -20.89 -1.09
N PRO A 406 26.65 -21.95 -1.72
CA PRO A 406 27.26 -21.88 -3.05
C PRO A 406 26.19 -21.59 -4.14
N ALA A 407 26.66 -21.04 -5.27
CA ALA A 407 25.80 -20.83 -6.43
C ALA A 407 25.33 -22.18 -6.99
N SER A 408 24.02 -22.36 -7.13
CA SER A 408 23.40 -23.61 -7.61
C SER A 408 23.00 -23.59 -9.09
N ASN A 409 23.01 -22.42 -9.74
CA ASN A 409 22.59 -22.26 -11.13
C ASN A 409 23.35 -21.13 -11.83
N VAL A 410 23.24 -21.08 -13.17
CA VAL A 410 23.93 -20.10 -14.04
C VAL A 410 23.58 -18.65 -13.68
N VAL A 411 22.34 -18.38 -13.28
CA VAL A 411 21.91 -17.02 -12.89
C VAL A 411 22.63 -16.56 -11.61
N GLN A 412 22.77 -17.45 -10.64
CA GLN A 412 23.49 -17.14 -9.40
C GLN A 412 24.99 -16.96 -9.64
N GLN A 413 25.60 -17.74 -10.54
CA GLN A 413 27.00 -17.56 -10.95
C GLN A 413 27.19 -16.20 -11.63
N TRP A 414 26.30 -15.86 -12.56
CA TRP A 414 26.32 -14.55 -13.23
C TRP A 414 26.17 -13.39 -12.25
N LEU A 415 25.30 -13.54 -11.23
CA LEU A 415 25.17 -12.54 -10.16
C LEU A 415 26.45 -12.43 -9.31
N ASP A 416 27.13 -13.54 -9.02
CA ASP A 416 28.38 -13.53 -8.26
C ASP A 416 29.53 -12.86 -9.04
N GLU A 417 29.56 -13.01 -10.36
CA GLU A 417 30.55 -12.38 -11.23
C GLU A 417 30.35 -10.87 -11.45
N ASN A 418 29.07 -10.43 -11.54
CA ASN A 418 28.75 -9.05 -11.91
C ASN A 418 28.38 -8.17 -10.72
N TYR A 419 27.90 -8.76 -9.61
CA TYR A 419 27.43 -8.09 -8.40
C TYR A 419 28.02 -8.74 -7.16
N ASP A 420 29.36 -8.71 -7.07
CA ASP A 420 30.07 -9.15 -5.87
C ASP A 420 29.76 -8.27 -4.65
N ASP A 421 30.22 -8.69 -3.48
CA ASP A 421 29.91 -7.99 -2.24
C ASP A 421 30.53 -6.60 -2.19
N GLU A 422 31.67 -6.38 -2.86
CA GLU A 422 32.32 -5.06 -2.94
C GLU A 422 31.49 -4.11 -3.81
N THR A 423 31.02 -4.57 -4.95
CA THR A 423 30.13 -3.81 -5.86
C THR A 423 28.83 -3.45 -5.17
N LEU A 424 28.18 -4.42 -4.49
CA LEU A 424 26.94 -4.16 -3.77
C LEU A 424 27.16 -3.22 -2.56
N TYR A 425 28.30 -3.28 -1.89
CA TYR A 425 28.61 -2.34 -0.82
C TYR A 425 28.76 -0.90 -1.35
N LYS A 426 29.34 -0.72 -2.55
CA LYS A 426 29.43 0.60 -3.19
C LYS A 426 28.05 1.16 -3.56
N ILE A 427 27.12 0.29 -4.02
CA ILE A 427 25.76 0.70 -4.41
C ILE A 427 24.90 0.91 -3.17
N TYR A 428 24.97 0.02 -2.17
CA TYR A 428 24.13 0.01 -0.96
C TYR A 428 24.95 0.13 0.35
N PRO A 429 25.71 1.22 0.56
CA PRO A 429 26.66 1.32 1.67
C PRO A 429 26.03 1.31 3.06
N LYS A 430 24.72 1.56 3.17
CA LYS A 430 23.98 1.56 4.45
C LYS A 430 23.06 0.37 4.65
N ALA A 431 23.04 -0.61 3.75
CA ALA A 431 22.25 -1.81 3.93
C ALA A 431 22.79 -2.63 5.13
N LYS A 432 22.04 -2.61 6.25
CA LYS A 432 22.42 -3.31 7.49
C LYS A 432 21.33 -4.30 7.86
N LYS A 433 21.73 -5.42 8.52
CA LYS A 433 20.76 -6.31 9.17
C LYS A 433 20.15 -5.58 10.39
N PRO A 434 18.83 -5.73 10.64
CA PRO A 434 18.23 -5.18 11.85
C PRO A 434 18.90 -5.78 13.09
N LYS A 435 19.15 -4.95 14.10
CA LYS A 435 19.64 -5.44 15.40
C LYS A 435 18.58 -6.37 15.99
N LYS A 436 18.94 -7.62 16.25
CA LYS A 436 18.09 -8.50 17.07
C LYS A 436 17.98 -7.85 18.45
N VAL A 437 16.77 -7.47 18.84
CA VAL A 437 16.48 -7.08 20.24
C VAL A 437 16.66 -8.35 21.05
N ASP A 438 17.73 -8.42 21.80
CA ASP A 438 18.00 -9.55 22.69
C ASP A 438 17.01 -9.48 23.86
N LYS A 439 16.02 -10.37 23.84
CA LYS A 439 14.99 -10.46 24.89
C LYS A 439 15.55 -10.88 26.24
N SER A 440 16.87 -11.19 26.33
CA SER A 440 17.51 -11.58 27.59
C SER A 440 17.79 -10.40 28.51
N GLU A 441 17.97 -9.19 28.01
CA GLU A 441 18.23 -8.02 28.86
C GLU A 441 17.00 -7.50 29.63
N ASN A 442 15.79 -7.75 29.15
CA ASN A 442 14.56 -7.31 29.85
C ASN A 442 14.13 -8.23 31.01
N ILE A 443 14.74 -9.42 31.13
CA ILE A 443 14.45 -10.34 32.26
C ILE A 443 15.31 -9.99 33.47
N THR A 444 16.49 -9.39 33.28
CA THR A 444 17.39 -9.04 34.35
C THR A 444 16.96 -7.78 35.14
N TYR A 445 16.26 -6.84 34.51
CA TYR A 445 15.77 -5.63 35.19
C TYR A 445 14.52 -5.83 36.06
N SER A 446 13.76 -6.92 35.88
CA SER A 446 12.59 -7.21 36.72
C SER A 446 12.94 -7.96 38.00
N ASN A 447 14.09 -8.68 38.07
CA ASN A 447 14.49 -9.43 39.24
C ASN A 447 15.31 -8.62 40.26
N THR A 448 15.90 -7.48 39.88
CA THR A 448 16.65 -6.62 40.80
C THR A 448 15.79 -5.61 41.56
N ARG A 449 14.49 -5.51 41.28
CA ARG A 449 13.57 -4.63 42.02
C ARG A 449 12.83 -5.29 43.18
N ASN A 450 12.87 -6.62 43.29
CA ASN A 450 12.21 -7.35 44.38
C ASN A 450 13.13 -7.68 45.58
N ASP A 451 14.46 -7.47 45.47
CA ASP A 451 15.38 -7.75 46.56
C ASP A 451 15.79 -6.51 47.41
N ALA A 452 15.16 -5.36 47.18
CA ALA A 452 15.42 -4.12 47.92
C ALA A 452 14.24 -3.68 48.84
N ALA A 453 13.34 -4.61 49.17
CA ALA A 453 12.23 -4.36 50.10
C ALA A 453 12.10 -5.59 51.05
N LEU A 454 13.09 -5.77 51.94
CA LEU A 454 13.02 -6.46 53.23
C LEU A 454 13.93 -5.74 54.22
#